data_05042c3ca9ccccd495f9480e9d68fc6e
#
_entry.id   05042c3ca9ccccd495f9480e9d68fc6e
#
_cell.length_a   1.000
_cell.length_b   1.000
_cell.length_c   1.000
_cell.angle_alpha   90.00
_cell.angle_beta   90.00
_cell.angle_gamma   90.00
#
_symmetry.space_group_name_H-M   'P 1'
#
loop_
_entity.id
_entity.type
_entity.pdbx_description
1 polymer ?
#
loop_
_entity_poly.entity_id
_entity_poly.type
_entity_poly.pdbx_seq_one_letter_code
_entity_poly.pdbx_strand_id
1 'polypeptide(L)'
;MRDSKLAPHGDREQQIRAFVSSACAGDIDAMRAQVAEGLDLNGRDQFGDTLLELVISELEYCPEAPKYRVVQEMLRLGADPCGLSKDGSSFLFMAILNMDTEMLRILLNGGADPNALLRITLGAGADPDVLEMETLGESLYDWADFAYRYEVWSMNLPEEATVVERSDMDAWLGYLDRLALKHGKRRPDHLRLLRQRGAL
;
A
#
# COMPACT_ATOMS: atom_id res chain seq x y z
N MET A 1 -2.16 16.06 36.72
CA MET A 1 -1.31 16.66 35.70
C MET A 1 -0.13 15.71 35.48
N ARG A 2 -0.14 14.93 34.38
CA ARG A 2 1.02 14.12 34.00
C ARG A 2 1.70 14.89 32.90
N ASP A 3 2.89 15.44 33.20
CA ASP A 3 3.77 16.03 32.21
C ASP A 3 4.21 14.93 31.24
N SER A 4 3.63 14.91 30.03
CA SER A 4 4.16 14.10 28.95
C SER A 4 5.46 14.78 28.48
N LYS A 5 6.60 14.37 29.03
CA LYS A 5 7.90 14.68 28.47
C LYS A 5 7.96 14.09 27.07
N LEU A 6 7.81 14.93 26.06
CA LEU A 6 8.27 14.60 24.71
C LEU A 6 9.72 14.17 24.79
N ALA A 7 10.02 12.94 24.38
CA ALA A 7 11.38 12.45 24.27
C ALA A 7 12.16 13.38 23.31
N PRO A 8 13.45 13.67 23.59
CA PRO A 8 14.26 14.47 22.70
C PRO A 8 14.31 13.82 21.31
N HIS A 9 14.25 14.61 20.24
CA HIS A 9 14.17 14.15 18.84
C HIS A 9 15.20 13.05 18.47
N GLY A 10 16.36 13.01 19.12
CA GLY A 10 17.38 11.99 18.90
C GLY A 10 16.98 10.58 19.36
N ASP A 11 16.22 10.48 20.45
CA ASP A 11 15.80 9.17 20.99
C ASP A 11 14.75 8.51 20.10
N ARG A 12 13.85 9.29 19.53
CA ARG A 12 12.80 8.78 18.65
C ARG A 12 13.37 8.25 17.34
N GLU A 13 14.27 8.95 16.71
CA GLU A 13 14.93 8.53 15.48
C GLU A 13 15.69 7.21 15.68
N GLN A 14 16.35 7.07 16.82
CA GLN A 14 17.04 5.83 17.19
C GLN A 14 16.06 4.67 17.39
N GLN A 15 14.90 4.91 18.02
CA GLN A 15 13.85 3.91 18.20
C GLN A 15 13.28 3.46 16.85
N ILE A 16 13.00 4.39 15.93
CA ILE A 16 12.53 4.08 14.57
C ILE A 16 13.54 3.19 13.84
N ARG A 17 14.82 3.55 13.83
CA ARG A 17 15.88 2.75 13.19
C ARG A 17 16.02 1.36 13.79
N ALA A 18 15.94 1.26 15.13
CA ALA A 18 15.99 -0.03 15.81
C ALA A 18 14.79 -0.91 15.42
N PHE A 19 13.59 -0.34 15.32
CA PHE A 19 12.40 -1.06 14.91
C PHE A 19 12.49 -1.55 13.46
N VAL A 20 12.90 -0.68 12.53
CA VAL A 20 13.11 -1.04 11.12
C VAL A 20 14.15 -2.16 11.00
N SER A 21 15.24 -2.08 11.76
CA SER A 21 16.26 -3.15 11.80
C SER A 21 15.68 -4.49 12.29
N SER A 22 14.85 -4.47 13.33
CA SER A 22 14.17 -5.67 13.85
C SER A 22 13.19 -6.24 12.82
N ALA A 23 12.46 -5.38 12.11
CA ALA A 23 11.56 -5.76 11.03
C ALA A 23 12.30 -6.43 9.87
N CYS A 24 13.41 -5.87 9.40
CA CYS A 24 14.25 -6.45 8.35
C CYS A 24 14.90 -7.78 8.80
N ALA A 25 15.22 -7.92 10.08
CA ALA A 25 15.68 -9.20 10.63
C ALA A 25 14.55 -10.23 10.83
N GLY A 26 13.29 -9.82 10.71
CA GLY A 26 12.14 -10.67 11.02
C GLY A 26 11.98 -10.99 12.51
N ASP A 27 12.62 -10.21 13.38
CA ASP A 27 12.59 -10.38 14.84
C ASP A 27 11.30 -9.78 15.42
N ILE A 28 10.24 -10.59 15.36
CA ILE A 28 8.90 -10.21 15.84
C ILE A 28 8.88 -9.94 17.34
N ASP A 29 9.70 -10.63 18.12
CA ASP A 29 9.71 -10.44 19.57
C ASP A 29 10.38 -9.13 19.96
N ALA A 30 11.45 -8.73 19.27
CA ALA A 30 12.05 -7.41 19.42
C ALA A 30 11.07 -6.30 19.00
N MET A 31 10.33 -6.45 17.90
CA MET A 31 9.29 -5.51 17.48
C MET A 31 8.22 -5.31 18.57
N ARG A 32 7.73 -6.41 19.15
CA ARG A 32 6.75 -6.38 20.26
C ARG A 32 7.28 -5.66 21.49
N ALA A 33 8.53 -5.95 21.84
CA ALA A 33 9.18 -5.32 22.99
C ALA A 33 9.28 -3.80 22.81
N GLN A 34 9.70 -3.34 21.63
CA GLN A 34 9.84 -1.91 21.34
C GLN A 34 8.49 -1.17 21.39
N VAL A 35 7.41 -1.79 20.89
CA VAL A 35 6.06 -1.22 21.01
C VAL A 35 5.59 -1.21 22.49
N ALA A 36 5.89 -2.25 23.26
CA ALA A 36 5.57 -2.30 24.69
C ALA A 36 6.34 -1.26 25.50
N GLU A 37 7.54 -0.86 25.07
CA GLU A 37 8.35 0.22 25.62
C GLU A 37 7.83 1.61 25.22
N GLY A 38 6.82 1.70 24.36
CA GLY A 38 6.13 2.95 24.05
C GLY A 38 6.43 3.51 22.67
N LEU A 39 7.01 2.74 21.76
CA LEU A 39 7.16 3.17 20.37
C LEU A 39 5.78 3.40 19.74
N ASP A 40 5.56 4.62 19.25
CA ASP A 40 4.35 4.98 18.52
C ASP A 40 4.46 4.53 17.04
N LEU A 41 3.69 3.48 16.69
CA LEU A 41 3.66 2.92 15.32
C LEU A 41 3.03 3.85 14.29
N ASN A 42 2.21 4.83 14.73
CA ASN A 42 1.49 5.75 13.84
C ASN A 42 2.15 7.13 13.77
N GLY A 43 3.25 7.29 14.48
CA GLY A 43 4.04 8.50 14.41
C GLY A 43 4.83 8.58 13.11
N ARG A 44 5.23 9.81 12.76
CA ARG A 44 6.04 10.09 11.57
C ARG A 44 7.49 10.36 11.95
N ASP A 45 8.40 10.00 11.05
CA ASP A 45 9.81 10.34 11.18
C ASP A 45 10.08 11.82 10.85
N GLN A 46 11.36 12.21 10.82
CA GLN A 46 11.77 13.58 10.48
C GLN A 46 11.48 13.98 9.01
N PHE A 47 11.21 13.01 8.14
CA PHE A 47 10.91 13.24 6.73
C PHE A 47 9.40 13.19 6.45
N GLY A 48 8.58 12.90 7.46
CA GLY A 48 7.13 12.79 7.36
C GLY A 48 6.63 11.39 6.99
N ASP A 49 7.51 10.40 6.89
CA ASP A 49 7.15 9.01 6.58
C ASP A 49 6.58 8.33 7.83
N THR A 50 5.53 7.52 7.68
CA THR A 50 5.02 6.69 8.76
C THR A 50 5.90 5.47 8.97
N LEU A 51 5.88 4.90 10.17
CA LEU A 51 6.69 3.71 10.45
C LEU A 51 6.27 2.51 9.60
N LEU A 52 4.98 2.38 9.28
CA LEU A 52 4.50 1.33 8.38
C LEU A 52 5.06 1.51 6.96
N GLU A 53 5.09 2.75 6.45
CA GLU A 53 5.67 3.09 5.14
C GLU A 53 7.16 2.76 5.08
N LEU A 54 7.92 3.21 6.09
CA LEU A 54 9.36 2.94 6.20
C LEU A 54 9.64 1.43 6.19
N VAL A 55 8.91 0.67 7.00
CA VAL A 55 9.11 -0.79 7.08
C VAL A 55 8.76 -1.47 5.77
N ILE A 56 7.63 -1.13 5.13
CA ILE A 56 7.25 -1.72 3.84
C ILE A 56 8.32 -1.42 2.78
N SER A 57 8.81 -0.19 2.75
CA SER A 57 9.84 0.26 1.80
C SER A 57 11.17 -0.48 2.03
N GLU A 58 11.62 -0.59 3.27
CA GLU A 58 12.88 -1.25 3.61
C GLU A 58 12.83 -2.77 3.38
N LEU A 59 11.67 -3.40 3.58
CA LEU A 59 11.49 -4.84 3.34
C LEU A 59 11.69 -5.24 1.87
N GLU A 60 11.55 -4.32 0.91
CA GLU A 60 11.89 -4.58 -0.49
C GLU A 60 13.39 -4.83 -0.70
N TYR A 61 14.23 -4.29 0.19
CA TYR A 61 15.68 -4.47 0.18
C TYR A 61 16.17 -5.56 1.12
N CYS A 62 15.27 -6.22 1.85
CA CYS A 62 15.55 -7.28 2.81
C CYS A 62 14.94 -8.62 2.34
N PRO A 63 15.49 -9.28 1.30
CA PRO A 63 14.86 -10.43 0.65
C PRO A 63 14.66 -11.64 1.58
N GLU A 64 15.48 -11.76 2.63
CA GLU A 64 15.36 -12.84 3.62
C GLU A 64 14.31 -12.55 4.71
N ALA A 65 13.83 -11.33 4.79
CA ALA A 65 12.84 -10.96 5.78
C ALA A 65 11.46 -11.60 5.46
N PRO A 66 10.73 -12.07 6.47
CA PRO A 66 9.37 -12.59 6.29
C PRO A 66 8.37 -11.44 6.11
N LYS A 67 8.49 -10.69 5.00
CA LYS A 67 7.78 -9.43 4.66
C LYS A 67 6.32 -9.44 5.12
N TYR A 68 5.56 -10.42 4.69
CA TYR A 68 4.12 -10.47 4.98
C TYR A 68 3.84 -10.67 6.48
N ARG A 69 4.65 -11.49 7.14
CA ARG A 69 4.51 -11.73 8.59
C ARG A 69 4.84 -10.47 9.41
N VAL A 70 5.84 -9.73 9.00
CA VAL A 70 6.24 -8.46 9.63
C VAL A 70 5.10 -7.46 9.54
N VAL A 71 4.54 -7.23 8.35
CA VAL A 71 3.45 -6.27 8.14
C VAL A 71 2.18 -6.71 8.89
N GLN A 72 1.83 -8.01 8.86
CA GLN A 72 0.71 -8.53 9.66
C GLN A 72 0.90 -8.26 11.15
N GLU A 73 2.11 -8.44 11.67
CA GLU A 73 2.39 -8.16 13.08
C GLU A 73 2.30 -6.67 13.41
N MET A 74 2.78 -5.79 12.54
CA MET A 74 2.64 -4.34 12.73
C MET A 74 1.16 -3.93 12.84
N LEU A 75 0.32 -4.43 11.92
CA LEU A 75 -1.13 -4.17 11.98
C LEU A 75 -1.76 -4.72 13.25
N ARG A 76 -1.35 -5.93 13.69
CA ARG A 76 -1.80 -6.52 14.95
C ARG A 76 -1.38 -5.69 16.17
N LEU A 77 -0.23 -5.05 16.14
CA LEU A 77 0.30 -4.17 17.17
C LEU A 77 -0.33 -2.77 17.14
N GLY A 78 -1.18 -2.46 16.16
CA GLY A 78 -1.93 -1.23 16.08
C GLY A 78 -1.40 -0.20 15.07
N ALA A 79 -0.56 -0.61 14.13
CA ALA A 79 -0.24 0.25 12.98
C ALA A 79 -1.51 0.51 12.16
N ASP A 80 -1.74 1.76 11.77
CA ASP A 80 -2.92 2.20 11.02
C ASP A 80 -2.72 1.93 9.52
N PRO A 81 -3.47 0.99 8.92
CA PRO A 81 -3.39 0.70 7.50
C PRO A 81 -4.05 1.79 6.61
N CYS A 82 -4.85 2.68 7.22
CA CYS A 82 -5.45 3.83 6.55
C CYS A 82 -4.56 5.07 6.57
N GLY A 83 -3.41 5.00 7.22
CA GLY A 83 -2.41 6.05 7.19
C GLY A 83 -2.06 6.40 5.73
N LEU A 84 -1.75 7.68 5.50
CA LEU A 84 -1.29 8.12 4.19
C LEU A 84 0.23 8.28 4.23
N SER A 85 0.89 8.00 3.12
CA SER A 85 2.28 8.37 2.91
C SER A 85 2.47 9.87 3.07
N LYS A 86 3.72 10.36 3.13
CA LYS A 86 3.99 11.80 3.13
C LYS A 86 3.44 12.52 1.90
N ASP A 87 3.34 11.81 0.79
CA ASP A 87 2.78 12.30 -0.47
C ASP A 87 1.24 12.21 -0.53
N GLY A 88 0.61 11.74 0.55
CA GLY A 88 -0.83 11.61 0.66
C GLY A 88 -1.41 10.38 -0.05
N SER A 89 -0.58 9.45 -0.50
CA SER A 89 -1.02 8.20 -1.14
C SER A 89 -1.39 7.14 -0.11
N SER A 90 -2.37 6.31 -0.44
CA SER A 90 -2.72 5.13 0.35
C SER A 90 -1.61 4.07 0.27
N PHE A 91 -1.36 3.33 1.36
CA PHE A 91 -0.43 2.20 1.36
C PHE A 91 -0.85 1.07 0.41
N LEU A 92 -2.14 0.99 0.04
CA LEU A 92 -2.63 0.05 -0.97
C LEU A 92 -2.01 0.31 -2.34
N PHE A 93 -1.65 1.57 -2.63
CA PHE A 93 -1.12 1.97 -3.94
C PHE A 93 0.16 1.20 -4.31
N MET A 94 1.12 1.09 -3.38
CA MET A 94 2.35 0.35 -3.66
C MET A 94 2.10 -1.15 -3.87
N ALA A 95 1.18 -1.74 -3.11
CA ALA A 95 0.79 -3.13 -3.31
C ALA A 95 0.11 -3.34 -4.67
N ILE A 96 -0.66 -2.36 -5.14
CA ILE A 96 -1.31 -2.35 -6.46
C ILE A 96 -0.27 -2.25 -7.57
N LEU A 97 0.65 -1.28 -7.52
CA LEU A 97 1.69 -1.08 -8.53
C LEU A 97 2.57 -2.32 -8.69
N ASN A 98 2.94 -2.95 -7.58
CA ASN A 98 3.74 -4.18 -7.58
C ASN A 98 2.89 -5.43 -7.89
N MET A 99 1.57 -5.28 -8.05
CA MET A 99 0.61 -6.39 -8.14
C MET A 99 0.81 -7.42 -7.01
N ASP A 100 1.24 -6.97 -5.83
CA ASP A 100 1.46 -7.80 -4.66
C ASP A 100 0.12 -8.12 -3.97
N THR A 101 -0.57 -9.13 -4.49
CA THR A 101 -1.90 -9.53 -4.03
C THR A 101 -1.91 -9.95 -2.56
N GLU A 102 -0.80 -10.50 -2.05
CA GLU A 102 -0.73 -10.91 -0.63
C GLU A 102 -0.57 -9.69 0.29
N MET A 103 0.30 -8.74 -0.06
CA MET A 103 0.39 -7.47 0.67
C MET A 103 -0.93 -6.72 0.66
N LEU A 104 -1.57 -6.62 -0.52
CA LEU A 104 -2.89 -6.02 -0.65
C LEU A 104 -3.92 -6.68 0.28
N ARG A 105 -3.93 -8.02 0.34
CA ARG A 105 -4.82 -8.79 1.22
C ARG A 105 -4.56 -8.49 2.71
N ILE A 106 -3.30 -8.40 3.09
CA ILE A 106 -2.89 -8.10 4.47
C ILE A 106 -3.38 -6.72 4.89
N LEU A 107 -3.14 -5.70 4.08
CA LEU A 107 -3.55 -4.32 4.35
C LEU A 107 -5.08 -4.20 4.43
N LEU A 108 -5.81 -4.80 3.47
CA LEU A 108 -7.28 -4.81 3.47
C LEU A 108 -7.86 -5.58 4.66
N ASN A 109 -7.23 -6.69 5.08
CA ASN A 109 -7.62 -7.41 6.30
C ASN A 109 -7.34 -6.60 7.57
N GLY A 110 -6.32 -5.77 7.55
CA GLY A 110 -5.99 -4.84 8.62
C GLY A 110 -6.95 -3.65 8.72
N GLY A 111 -7.83 -3.45 7.72
CA GLY A 111 -8.82 -2.38 7.72
C GLY A 111 -8.51 -1.23 6.76
N ALA A 112 -7.53 -1.37 5.86
CA ALA A 112 -7.31 -0.36 4.81
C ALA A 112 -8.56 -0.16 3.96
N ASP A 113 -8.86 1.11 3.65
CA ASP A 113 -10.02 1.47 2.84
C ASP A 113 -9.76 1.19 1.35
N PRO A 114 -10.49 0.26 0.71
CA PRO A 114 -10.34 -0.03 -0.71
C PRO A 114 -10.78 1.12 -1.63
N ASN A 115 -11.47 2.13 -1.09
CA ASN A 115 -11.91 3.33 -1.79
C ASN A 115 -11.10 4.57 -1.39
N ALA A 116 -9.96 4.39 -0.71
CA ALA A 116 -9.09 5.51 -0.39
C ALA A 116 -8.69 6.25 -1.67
N LEU A 117 -8.84 7.58 -1.64
CA LEU A 117 -8.50 8.42 -2.79
C LEU A 117 -6.99 8.37 -3.05
N LEU A 118 -6.65 8.18 -4.31
CA LEU A 118 -5.28 8.30 -4.75
C LEU A 118 -4.93 9.80 -4.86
N ARG A 119 -3.98 10.24 -4.06
CA ARG A 119 -3.35 11.56 -4.21
C ARG A 119 -1.98 11.36 -4.84
N ILE A 120 -1.83 11.75 -6.09
CA ILE A 120 -0.52 11.77 -6.73
C ILE A 120 0.04 13.19 -6.57
N THR A 121 1.08 13.34 -5.77
CA THR A 121 1.86 14.56 -5.77
C THR A 121 2.79 14.52 -6.99
N LEU A 122 2.50 15.31 -8.00
CA LEU A 122 3.38 15.48 -9.14
C LEU A 122 4.64 16.23 -8.70
N GLY A 123 5.72 15.47 -8.47
CA GLY A 123 7.11 15.91 -8.42
C GLY A 123 7.51 16.94 -7.36
N ALA A 124 8.54 16.66 -6.59
CA ALA A 124 9.27 17.65 -5.82
C ALA A 124 9.82 18.74 -6.78
N GLY A 125 9.19 19.92 -6.80
CA GLY A 125 9.55 21.05 -7.66
C GLY A 125 8.37 21.76 -8.30
N ALA A 126 7.14 21.28 -8.15
CA ALA A 126 5.96 22.01 -8.58
C ALA A 126 5.72 23.20 -7.63
N ASP A 127 5.43 24.36 -8.21
CA ASP A 127 5.09 25.58 -7.49
C ASP A 127 3.95 25.30 -6.48
N PRO A 128 4.10 25.59 -5.19
CA PRO A 128 3.07 25.37 -4.20
C PRO A 128 1.77 26.10 -4.50
N ASP A 129 1.78 27.14 -5.30
CA ASP A 129 0.60 27.88 -5.73
C ASP A 129 -0.13 27.20 -6.92
N VAL A 130 0.46 26.19 -7.54
CA VAL A 130 -0.14 25.36 -8.60
C VAL A 130 -0.68 24.03 -8.04
N LEU A 131 -0.42 23.74 -6.79
CA LEU A 131 -0.90 22.58 -6.04
C LEU A 131 -2.35 22.74 -5.53
N GLU A 132 -3.27 23.25 -6.33
CA GLU A 132 -4.60 22.65 -6.35
C GLU A 132 -4.39 21.28 -7.01
N MET A 133 -4.04 20.30 -6.17
CA MET A 133 -4.04 18.91 -6.59
C MET A 133 -5.45 18.61 -7.09
N GLU A 134 -5.62 18.65 -8.40
CA GLU A 134 -6.66 17.90 -9.03
C GLU A 134 -6.46 16.48 -8.50
N THR A 135 -7.25 16.08 -7.51
CA THR A 135 -7.48 14.68 -7.23
C THR A 135 -7.92 14.15 -8.57
N LEU A 136 -7.02 13.45 -9.26
CA LEU A 136 -7.44 12.64 -10.37
C LEU A 136 -8.54 11.76 -9.75
N GLY A 137 -9.78 11.97 -10.15
CA GLY A 137 -10.96 11.31 -9.57
C GLY A 137 -11.02 9.83 -9.90
N GLU A 138 -9.86 9.20 -10.02
CA GLU A 138 -9.68 7.79 -10.33
C GLU A 138 -9.64 7.00 -9.02
N SER A 139 -10.44 5.97 -8.96
CA SER A 139 -10.46 5.06 -7.84
C SER A 139 -9.17 4.22 -7.80
N LEU A 140 -8.87 3.61 -6.65
CA LEU A 140 -7.80 2.63 -6.55
C LEU A 140 -8.03 1.44 -7.50
N TYR A 141 -9.29 1.11 -7.79
CA TYR A 141 -9.63 0.07 -8.74
C TYR A 141 -9.25 0.44 -10.18
N ASP A 142 -9.52 1.67 -10.61
CA ASP A 142 -9.14 2.15 -11.95
C ASP A 142 -7.63 2.12 -12.15
N TRP A 143 -6.89 2.52 -11.12
CA TRP A 143 -5.43 2.44 -11.13
C TRP A 143 -4.91 1.01 -11.16
N ALA A 144 -5.53 0.10 -10.42
CA ALA A 144 -5.19 -1.31 -10.43
C ALA A 144 -5.45 -1.94 -11.81
N ASP A 145 -6.57 -1.59 -12.45
CA ASP A 145 -6.91 -2.01 -13.80
C ASP A 145 -5.91 -1.46 -14.83
N PHE A 146 -5.60 -0.17 -14.74
CA PHE A 146 -4.59 0.45 -15.60
C PHE A 146 -3.23 -0.25 -15.44
N ALA A 147 -2.74 -0.41 -14.20
CA ALA A 147 -1.46 -1.07 -13.93
C ALA A 147 -1.44 -2.51 -14.46
N TYR A 148 -2.51 -3.27 -14.27
CA TYR A 148 -2.63 -4.62 -14.80
C TYR A 148 -2.57 -4.67 -16.32
N ARG A 149 -3.32 -3.81 -17.01
CA ARG A 149 -3.30 -3.75 -18.48
C ARG A 149 -1.95 -3.30 -19.01
N TYR A 150 -1.29 -2.39 -18.32
CA TYR A 150 0.05 -1.92 -18.70
C TYR A 150 1.09 -3.03 -18.54
N GLU A 151 1.19 -3.64 -17.36
CA GLU A 151 2.24 -4.62 -17.04
C GLU A 151 2.05 -5.97 -17.74
N VAL A 152 0.81 -6.45 -17.84
CA VAL A 152 0.54 -7.79 -18.38
C VAL A 152 0.31 -7.77 -19.89
N TRP A 153 -0.24 -6.68 -20.42
CA TRP A 153 -0.70 -6.60 -21.79
C TRP A 153 -0.02 -5.47 -22.61
N SER A 154 0.82 -4.65 -21.99
CA SER A 154 1.41 -3.45 -22.61
C SER A 154 0.33 -2.58 -23.26
N MET A 155 -0.83 -2.46 -22.61
CA MET A 155 -2.05 -1.79 -23.07
C MET A 155 -2.72 -2.39 -24.31
N ASN A 156 -2.21 -3.49 -24.86
CA ASN A 156 -2.73 -4.12 -26.07
C ASN A 156 -3.45 -5.44 -25.73
N LEU A 157 -4.74 -5.36 -25.48
CA LEU A 157 -5.55 -6.55 -25.26
C LEU A 157 -5.74 -7.29 -26.61
N PRO A 158 -5.56 -8.63 -26.62
CA PRO A 158 -5.54 -9.41 -27.86
C PRO A 158 -6.92 -9.59 -28.51
N GLU A 159 -7.99 -9.31 -27.78
CA GLU A 159 -9.37 -9.41 -28.21
C GLU A 159 -10.14 -8.17 -27.78
N GLU A 160 -11.13 -7.77 -28.57
CA GLU A 160 -12.01 -6.65 -28.19
C GLU A 160 -13.03 -7.09 -27.14
N ALA A 161 -13.18 -6.26 -26.10
CA ALA A 161 -14.24 -6.41 -25.12
C ALA A 161 -15.58 -5.99 -25.74
N THR A 162 -16.64 -6.69 -25.40
CA THR A 162 -18.02 -6.31 -25.73
C THR A 162 -18.44 -5.04 -24.99
N VAL A 163 -19.54 -4.41 -25.44
CA VAL A 163 -20.10 -3.23 -24.76
C VAL A 163 -20.48 -3.57 -23.32
N VAL A 164 -21.05 -4.75 -23.06
CA VAL A 164 -21.41 -5.19 -21.70
C VAL A 164 -20.17 -5.35 -20.83
N GLU A 165 -19.12 -5.97 -21.33
CA GLU A 165 -17.86 -6.14 -20.60
C GLU A 165 -17.20 -4.79 -20.24
N ARG A 166 -17.35 -3.77 -21.09
CA ARG A 166 -16.81 -2.43 -20.83
C ARG A 166 -17.65 -1.61 -19.85
N SER A 167 -18.93 -1.91 -19.70
CA SER A 167 -19.88 -1.13 -18.90
C SER A 167 -20.16 -1.70 -17.52
N ASP A 168 -19.73 -2.92 -17.26
CA ASP A 168 -19.93 -3.61 -15.98
C ASP A 168 -18.59 -4.11 -15.43
N MET A 169 -18.27 -3.73 -14.19
CA MET A 169 -16.99 -4.03 -13.57
C MET A 169 -16.75 -5.53 -13.37
N ASP A 170 -17.77 -6.30 -13.02
CA ASP A 170 -17.65 -7.74 -12.82
C ASP A 170 -17.53 -8.48 -14.16
N ALA A 171 -18.22 -8.00 -15.20
CA ALA A 171 -18.08 -8.50 -16.57
C ALA A 171 -16.67 -8.17 -17.14
N TRP A 172 -16.17 -6.97 -16.88
CA TRP A 172 -14.81 -6.58 -17.24
C TRP A 172 -13.75 -7.47 -16.59
N LEU A 173 -13.86 -7.69 -15.30
CA LEU A 173 -12.96 -8.58 -14.57
C LEU A 173 -13.02 -10.01 -15.11
N GLY A 174 -14.21 -10.51 -15.43
CA GLY A 174 -14.40 -11.80 -16.07
C GLY A 174 -13.75 -11.90 -17.46
N TYR A 175 -13.82 -10.81 -18.25
CA TYR A 175 -13.15 -10.71 -19.55
C TYR A 175 -11.63 -10.77 -19.41
N LEU A 176 -11.03 -9.96 -18.51
CA LEU A 176 -9.58 -9.96 -18.27
C LEU A 176 -9.08 -11.33 -17.78
N ASP A 177 -9.84 -11.99 -16.92
CA ASP A 177 -9.51 -13.31 -16.40
C ASP A 177 -9.54 -14.39 -17.49
N ARG A 178 -10.54 -14.37 -18.35
CA ARG A 178 -10.66 -15.25 -19.52
C ARG A 178 -9.46 -15.07 -20.47
N LEU A 179 -9.08 -13.81 -20.76
CA LEU A 179 -7.92 -13.54 -21.60
C LEU A 179 -6.62 -14.05 -20.95
N ALA A 180 -6.44 -13.80 -19.67
CA ALA A 180 -5.26 -14.26 -18.94
C ALA A 180 -5.12 -15.77 -19.01
N LEU A 181 -6.21 -16.51 -18.77
CA LEU A 181 -6.23 -17.97 -18.89
C LEU A 181 -5.92 -18.43 -20.31
N LYS A 182 -6.57 -17.84 -21.32
CA LYS A 182 -6.39 -18.22 -22.74
C LYS A 182 -4.96 -18.01 -23.23
N HIS A 183 -4.29 -16.94 -22.78
CA HIS A 183 -2.97 -16.55 -23.24
C HIS A 183 -1.84 -16.89 -22.26
N GLY A 184 -2.12 -17.65 -21.18
CA GLY A 184 -1.13 -18.02 -20.18
C GLY A 184 -0.49 -16.84 -19.46
N LYS A 185 -1.25 -15.76 -19.27
CA LYS A 185 -0.81 -14.54 -18.61
C LYS A 185 -1.18 -14.53 -17.13
N ARG A 186 -0.58 -13.62 -16.38
CA ARG A 186 -0.93 -13.37 -14.96
C ARG A 186 -2.39 -12.97 -14.84
N ARG A 187 -3.11 -13.59 -13.90
CA ARG A 187 -4.52 -13.30 -13.64
C ARG A 187 -4.70 -11.99 -12.86
N PRO A 188 -5.85 -11.31 -13.01
CA PRO A 188 -6.14 -10.06 -12.31
C PRO A 188 -6.60 -10.29 -10.86
N ASP A 189 -5.85 -11.07 -10.06
CA ASP A 189 -6.27 -11.48 -8.72
C ASP A 189 -6.34 -10.32 -7.73
N HIS A 190 -5.49 -9.29 -7.89
CA HIS A 190 -5.55 -8.06 -7.10
C HIS A 190 -6.80 -7.24 -7.41
N LEU A 191 -7.25 -7.15 -8.66
CA LEU A 191 -8.54 -6.52 -9.03
C LEU A 191 -9.71 -7.26 -8.41
N ARG A 192 -9.70 -8.60 -8.49
CA ARG A 192 -10.74 -9.43 -7.87
C ARG A 192 -10.80 -9.21 -6.37
N LEU A 193 -9.64 -9.10 -5.72
CA LEU A 193 -9.57 -8.86 -4.29
C LEU A 193 -10.14 -7.48 -3.92
N LEU A 194 -9.76 -6.42 -4.65
CA LEU A 194 -10.32 -5.08 -4.46
C LEU A 194 -11.84 -5.08 -4.61
N ARG A 195 -12.36 -5.68 -5.67
CA ARG A 195 -13.79 -5.78 -5.92
C ARG A 195 -14.54 -6.51 -4.81
N GLN A 196 -13.99 -7.63 -4.32
CA GLN A 196 -14.55 -8.40 -3.20
C GLN A 196 -14.58 -7.60 -1.89
N ARG A 197 -13.73 -6.58 -1.75
CA ARG A 197 -13.65 -5.71 -0.58
C ARG A 197 -14.45 -4.41 -0.74
N GLY A 198 -15.21 -4.29 -1.82
CA GLY A 198 -16.12 -3.17 -2.05
C GLY A 198 -15.48 -1.97 -2.74
N ALA A 199 -14.36 -2.14 -3.45
CA ALA A 199 -13.83 -1.10 -4.33
C ALA A 199 -14.85 -0.76 -5.43
N LEU A 200 -14.99 0.56 -5.67
CA LEU A 200 -15.92 1.17 -6.63
C LEU A 200 -15.15 1.79 -7.79
#